data_d63adde36543c8dc3f54ce7ceeb4c328
#
_entry.id   d63adde36543c8dc3f54ce7ceeb4c328
#
_cell.length_a   1.000
_cell.length_b   1.000
_cell.length_c   1.000
_cell.angle_alpha   90.00
_cell.angle_beta   90.00
_cell.angle_gamma   90.00
#
_symmetry.space_group_name_H-M   'P 1'
#
loop_
_entity.id
_entity.type
_entity.pdbx_description
1 polymer ?
#
loop_
_entity_poly.entity_id
_entity_poly.type
_entity_poly.pdbx_seq_one_letter_code
_entity_poly.pdbx_strand_id
1 'polypeptide(L)'
;TVYTGGVQVEQPLYMGGKIRAAYKMSLLGKEMAHLNEELTASGVILNTDKAYVQLVKAKEMKKVAEKYHVLLNELFRNVKSAHQHGMKPQNDVLKVQVKLNESELALRKADNALRLAGMNLCHYIGRPLTAGIDISDEFPEVEQEWKTQVADISARPEYGILNKQIAMAEQQVKLNRSELLPRVGVKGSYDY
;
A
#
# COMPACT_ATOMS: atom_id res chain seq x y z
N THR A 1 53.90 -32.81 -9.58
CA THR A 1 52.91 -31.76 -9.20
C THR A 1 53.56 -30.94 -8.08
N VAL A 2 53.92 -29.69 -8.39
CA VAL A 2 54.44 -28.74 -7.39
C VAL A 2 53.24 -27.98 -6.84
N TYR A 3 52.99 -28.07 -5.53
CA TYR A 3 51.95 -27.29 -4.86
C TYR A 3 52.66 -26.07 -4.24
N THR A 4 52.24 -24.88 -4.66
CA THR A 4 52.68 -23.62 -4.08
C THR A 4 51.52 -23.02 -3.30
N GLY A 5 51.76 -22.67 -2.05
CA GLY A 5 50.79 -21.94 -1.20
C GLY A 5 51.37 -20.59 -0.81
N GLY A 6 50.58 -19.54 -0.86
CA GLY A 6 51.04 -18.20 -0.47
C GLY A 6 50.00 -17.46 0.37
N VAL A 7 50.47 -16.65 1.32
CA VAL A 7 49.66 -15.70 2.08
C VAL A 7 50.08 -14.28 1.71
N GLN A 8 49.08 -13.49 1.27
CA GLN A 8 49.30 -12.09 0.93
C GLN A 8 48.49 -11.21 1.82
N VAL A 9 49.11 -10.20 2.40
CA VAL A 9 48.42 -9.15 3.20
C VAL A 9 48.66 -7.81 2.50
N GLU A 10 47.58 -7.11 2.24
CA GLU A 10 47.62 -5.77 1.64
C GLU A 10 46.80 -4.83 2.51
N GLN A 11 47.43 -3.75 2.99
CA GLN A 11 46.80 -2.74 3.82
C GLN A 11 46.95 -1.36 3.16
N PRO A 12 45.84 -0.75 2.68
CA PRO A 12 45.87 0.61 2.18
C PRO A 12 46.05 1.59 3.36
N LEU A 13 47.03 2.45 3.28
CA LEU A 13 47.30 3.51 4.27
C LEU A 13 46.63 4.82 3.87
N TYR A 14 46.65 5.12 2.57
CA TYR A 14 46.03 6.32 2.01
C TYR A 14 45.47 6.02 0.62
N MET A 15 44.20 6.38 0.41
CA MET A 15 43.49 6.20 -0.87
C MET A 15 42.79 7.50 -1.32
N GLY A 16 43.45 8.67 -1.18
CA GLY A 16 42.87 9.94 -1.63
C GLY A 16 41.55 10.31 -0.96
N GLY A 17 41.23 9.74 0.21
CA GLY A 17 39.94 9.94 0.90
C GLY A 17 38.80 9.02 0.44
N LYS A 18 39.04 8.07 -0.49
CA LYS A 18 38.06 7.13 -1.04
C LYS A 18 37.30 6.36 0.06
N ILE A 19 38.04 5.77 1.00
CA ILE A 19 37.46 4.98 2.10
C ILE A 19 36.54 5.83 2.97
N ARG A 20 36.95 7.06 3.29
CA ARG A 20 36.16 7.99 4.09
C ARG A 20 34.90 8.45 3.39
N ALA A 21 34.98 8.73 2.09
CA ALA A 21 33.82 9.08 1.27
C ALA A 21 32.83 7.92 1.16
N ALA A 22 33.32 6.71 0.90
CA ALA A 22 32.51 5.50 0.84
C ALA A 22 31.80 5.20 2.18
N TYR A 23 32.52 5.34 3.29
CA TYR A 23 31.94 5.18 4.63
C TYR A 23 30.80 6.20 4.89
N LYS A 24 31.02 7.48 4.53
CA LYS A 24 29.97 8.49 4.66
C LYS A 24 28.76 8.20 3.78
N MET A 25 28.96 7.71 2.56
CA MET A 25 27.88 7.29 1.68
C MET A 25 27.07 6.14 2.30
N SER A 26 27.74 5.18 2.94
CA SER A 26 27.08 4.07 3.63
C SER A 26 26.24 4.55 4.82
N LEU A 27 26.75 5.54 5.60
CA LEU A 27 25.97 6.16 6.68
C LEU A 27 24.73 6.88 6.17
N LEU A 28 24.87 7.68 5.11
CA LEU A 28 23.74 8.36 4.47
C LEU A 28 22.73 7.34 3.92
N GLY A 29 23.21 6.24 3.35
CA GLY A 29 22.35 5.13 2.90
C GLY A 29 21.54 4.50 4.04
N LYS A 30 22.17 4.32 5.23
CA LYS A 30 21.48 3.84 6.42
C LYS A 30 20.39 4.82 6.87
N GLU A 31 20.68 6.11 6.90
CA GLU A 31 19.72 7.16 7.30
C GLU A 31 18.54 7.22 6.29
N MET A 32 18.83 7.10 4.99
CA MET A 32 17.79 7.02 3.95
C MET A 32 16.91 5.78 4.12
N ALA A 33 17.50 4.63 4.46
CA ALA A 33 16.74 3.40 4.71
C ALA A 33 15.78 3.56 5.88
N HIS A 34 16.18 4.25 6.95
CA HIS A 34 15.30 4.56 8.09
C HIS A 34 14.13 5.46 7.68
N LEU A 35 14.39 6.52 6.93
CA LEU A 35 13.33 7.41 6.42
C LEU A 35 12.38 6.68 5.47
N ASN A 36 12.88 5.74 4.65
CA ASN A 36 12.05 4.89 3.82
C ASN A 36 11.19 3.92 4.63
N GLU A 37 11.68 3.43 5.77
CA GLU A 37 10.89 2.63 6.70
C GLU A 37 9.71 3.44 7.25
N GLU A 38 9.94 4.68 7.71
CA GLU A 38 8.89 5.57 8.19
C GLU A 38 7.85 5.88 7.09
N LEU A 39 8.31 6.16 5.88
CA LEU A 39 7.45 6.40 4.73
C LEU A 39 6.59 5.16 4.39
N THR A 40 7.21 3.98 4.41
CA THR A 40 6.52 2.72 4.16
C THR A 40 5.47 2.43 5.23
N ALA A 41 5.82 2.62 6.50
CA ALA A 41 4.91 2.45 7.63
C ALA A 41 3.68 3.37 7.49
N SER A 42 3.91 4.65 7.19
CA SER A 42 2.82 5.62 6.94
C SER A 42 1.95 5.19 5.75
N GLY A 43 2.56 4.68 4.69
CA GLY A 43 1.86 4.16 3.52
C GLY A 43 0.99 2.93 3.84
N VAL A 44 1.49 2.01 4.68
CA VAL A 44 0.73 0.84 5.13
C VAL A 44 -0.48 1.27 5.97
N ILE A 45 -0.30 2.20 6.92
CA ILE A 45 -1.40 2.73 7.73
C ILE A 45 -2.48 3.33 6.82
N LEU A 46 -2.10 4.24 5.93
CA LEU A 46 -3.04 4.89 5.01
C LEU A 46 -3.81 3.89 4.13
N ASN A 47 -3.13 2.85 3.63
CA ASN A 47 -3.76 1.84 2.80
C ASN A 47 -4.68 0.93 3.61
N THR A 48 -4.34 0.64 4.87
CA THR A 48 -5.20 -0.11 5.79
C THR A 48 -6.47 0.66 6.11
N ASP A 49 -6.36 1.96 6.39
CA ASP A 49 -7.51 2.84 6.64
C ASP A 49 -8.42 2.92 5.40
N LYS A 50 -7.84 3.08 4.22
CA LYS A 50 -8.60 3.04 2.96
C LYS A 50 -9.32 1.71 2.75
N ALA A 51 -8.66 0.59 3.03
CA ALA A 51 -9.26 -0.74 2.91
C ALA A 51 -10.39 -0.94 3.91
N TYR A 52 -10.25 -0.43 5.14
CA TYR A 52 -11.30 -0.45 6.15
C TYR A 52 -12.53 0.35 5.71
N VAL A 53 -12.35 1.60 5.29
CA VAL A 53 -13.44 2.45 4.78
C VAL A 53 -14.13 1.81 3.57
N GLN A 54 -13.36 1.19 2.67
CA GLN A 54 -13.92 0.47 1.52
C GLN A 54 -14.79 -0.72 1.95
N LEU A 55 -14.39 -1.45 3.00
CA LEU A 55 -15.13 -2.57 3.54
C LEU A 55 -16.46 -2.11 4.17
N VAL A 56 -16.42 -1.01 4.96
CA VAL A 56 -17.63 -0.43 5.54
C VAL A 56 -18.58 0.05 4.45
N LYS A 57 -18.06 0.73 3.43
CA LYS A 57 -18.85 1.17 2.26
C LYS A 57 -19.50 -0.01 1.54
N ALA A 58 -18.76 -1.11 1.32
CA ALA A 58 -19.31 -2.31 0.68
C ALA A 58 -20.41 -2.95 1.53
N LYS A 59 -20.28 -2.96 2.86
CA LYS A 59 -21.29 -3.46 3.79
C LYS A 59 -22.59 -2.65 3.69
N GLU A 60 -22.50 -1.31 3.69
CA GLU A 60 -23.65 -0.44 3.55
C GLU A 60 -24.30 -0.57 2.15
N MET A 61 -23.51 -0.66 1.09
CA MET A 61 -24.06 -0.90 -0.25
C MET A 61 -24.81 -2.24 -0.36
N LYS A 62 -24.33 -3.29 0.31
CA LYS A 62 -25.05 -4.56 0.40
C LYS A 62 -26.38 -4.40 1.10
N LYS A 63 -26.46 -3.72 2.27
CA LYS A 63 -27.73 -3.42 2.98
C LYS A 63 -28.73 -2.67 2.08
N VAL A 64 -28.26 -1.71 1.29
CA VAL A 64 -29.11 -0.99 0.33
C VAL A 64 -29.63 -1.92 -0.75
N ALA A 65 -28.74 -2.74 -1.34
CA ALA A 65 -29.14 -3.71 -2.38
C ALA A 65 -30.15 -4.73 -1.88
N GLU A 66 -30.00 -5.21 -0.65
CA GLU A 66 -30.96 -6.11 0.02
C GLU A 66 -32.33 -5.48 0.16
N LYS A 67 -32.39 -4.26 0.71
CA LYS A 67 -33.65 -3.52 0.86
C LYS A 67 -34.32 -3.24 -0.49
N TYR A 68 -33.53 -2.89 -1.50
CA TYR A 68 -34.04 -2.65 -2.85
C TYR A 68 -34.61 -3.94 -3.49
N HIS A 69 -33.93 -5.07 -3.31
CA HIS A 69 -34.42 -6.36 -3.78
C HIS A 69 -35.73 -6.78 -3.11
N VAL A 70 -35.86 -6.59 -1.80
CA VAL A 70 -37.11 -6.86 -1.06
C VAL A 70 -38.24 -6.01 -1.59
N LEU A 71 -38.02 -4.69 -1.78
CA LEU A 71 -39.02 -3.76 -2.32
C LEU A 71 -39.51 -4.20 -3.70
N LEU A 72 -38.60 -4.56 -4.61
CA LEU A 72 -38.95 -5.00 -5.97
C LEU A 72 -39.68 -6.36 -5.98
N ASN A 73 -39.36 -7.25 -5.03
CA ASN A 73 -40.05 -8.52 -4.89
C ASN A 73 -41.53 -8.30 -4.44
N GLU A 74 -41.76 -7.41 -3.50
CA GLU A 74 -43.11 -7.01 -3.09
C GLU A 74 -43.87 -6.34 -4.25
N LEU A 75 -43.24 -5.42 -4.95
CA LEU A 75 -43.82 -4.75 -6.12
C LEU A 75 -44.21 -5.78 -7.19
N PHE A 76 -43.33 -6.75 -7.47
CA PHE A 76 -43.63 -7.84 -8.43
C PHE A 76 -44.85 -8.66 -8.01
N ARG A 77 -44.93 -9.04 -6.74
CA ARG A 77 -46.09 -9.77 -6.21
C ARG A 77 -47.39 -8.98 -6.39
N ASN A 78 -47.38 -7.70 -6.08
CA ASN A 78 -48.55 -6.81 -6.19
C ASN A 78 -48.98 -6.64 -7.66
N VAL A 79 -48.03 -6.36 -8.57
CA VAL A 79 -48.34 -6.20 -10.02
C VAL A 79 -48.82 -7.49 -10.63
N LYS A 80 -48.24 -8.63 -10.24
CA LYS A 80 -48.67 -9.96 -10.70
C LYS A 80 -50.10 -10.29 -10.23
N SER A 81 -50.41 -9.98 -8.97
CA SER A 81 -51.78 -10.15 -8.46
C SER A 81 -52.79 -9.24 -9.18
N ALA A 82 -52.45 -7.96 -9.39
CA ALA A 82 -53.27 -7.02 -10.13
C ALA A 82 -53.52 -7.48 -11.59
N HIS A 83 -52.51 -8.07 -12.23
CA HIS A 83 -52.69 -8.68 -13.56
C HIS A 83 -53.64 -9.85 -13.54
N GLN A 84 -53.54 -10.74 -12.58
CA GLN A 84 -54.45 -11.92 -12.42
C GLN A 84 -55.91 -11.49 -12.25
N HIS A 85 -56.16 -10.32 -11.67
CA HIS A 85 -57.51 -9.75 -11.54
C HIS A 85 -57.89 -8.81 -12.70
N GLY A 86 -57.13 -8.80 -13.82
CA GLY A 86 -57.45 -8.03 -15.02
C GLY A 86 -57.19 -6.51 -14.92
N MET A 87 -56.59 -6.04 -13.81
CA MET A 87 -56.34 -4.60 -13.58
C MET A 87 -55.06 -4.07 -14.20
N LYS A 88 -54.16 -4.96 -14.61
CA LYS A 88 -52.84 -4.57 -15.20
C LYS A 88 -52.53 -5.42 -16.41
N PRO A 89 -51.91 -4.83 -17.46
CA PRO A 89 -51.47 -5.59 -18.63
C PRO A 89 -50.23 -6.43 -18.31
N GLN A 90 -50.06 -7.53 -19.04
CA GLN A 90 -48.92 -8.44 -18.87
C GLN A 90 -47.57 -7.75 -19.07
N ASN A 91 -47.50 -6.72 -19.93
CA ASN A 91 -46.27 -5.95 -20.16
C ASN A 91 -45.76 -5.30 -18.88
N ASP A 92 -46.64 -4.84 -17.98
CA ASP A 92 -46.20 -4.25 -16.70
C ASP A 92 -45.60 -5.33 -15.77
N VAL A 93 -46.13 -6.55 -15.79
CA VAL A 93 -45.55 -7.68 -15.04
C VAL A 93 -44.12 -7.94 -15.55
N LEU A 94 -43.92 -8.00 -16.88
CA LEU A 94 -42.64 -8.26 -17.50
C LEU A 94 -41.63 -7.17 -17.18
N LYS A 95 -42.03 -5.88 -17.21
CA LYS A 95 -41.16 -4.76 -16.84
C LYS A 95 -40.67 -4.87 -15.38
N VAL A 96 -41.56 -5.21 -14.45
CA VAL A 96 -41.15 -5.36 -13.05
C VAL A 96 -40.29 -6.60 -12.87
N GLN A 97 -40.57 -7.69 -13.61
CA GLN A 97 -39.73 -8.89 -13.59
C GLN A 97 -38.29 -8.59 -14.03
N VAL A 98 -38.10 -7.80 -15.08
CA VAL A 98 -36.74 -7.39 -15.50
C VAL A 98 -36.04 -6.61 -14.39
N LYS A 99 -36.74 -5.66 -13.77
CA LYS A 99 -36.16 -4.89 -12.63
C LYS A 99 -35.83 -5.77 -11.43
N LEU A 100 -36.64 -6.77 -11.14
CA LEU A 100 -36.35 -7.74 -10.08
C LEU A 100 -35.09 -8.55 -10.37
N ASN A 101 -34.92 -9.02 -11.60
CA ASN A 101 -33.72 -9.75 -12.02
C ASN A 101 -32.46 -8.84 -11.98
N GLU A 102 -32.60 -7.58 -12.37
CA GLU A 102 -31.52 -6.58 -12.24
C GLU A 102 -31.13 -6.36 -10.77
N SER A 103 -32.11 -6.31 -9.86
CA SER A 103 -31.83 -6.16 -8.43
C SER A 103 -31.16 -7.40 -7.82
N GLU A 104 -31.49 -8.59 -8.27
CA GLU A 104 -30.81 -9.81 -7.88
C GLU A 104 -29.33 -9.80 -8.29
N LEU A 105 -29.08 -9.38 -9.55
CA LEU A 105 -27.71 -9.21 -10.02
C LEU A 105 -26.96 -8.16 -9.21
N ALA A 106 -27.59 -7.03 -8.88
CA ALA A 106 -26.98 -5.98 -8.04
C ALA A 106 -26.64 -6.50 -6.64
N LEU A 107 -27.52 -7.30 -6.03
CA LEU A 107 -27.28 -7.93 -4.74
C LEU A 107 -26.08 -8.89 -4.78
N ARG A 108 -26.00 -9.75 -5.81
CA ARG A 108 -24.86 -10.65 -5.99
C ARG A 108 -23.54 -9.89 -6.19
N LYS A 109 -23.57 -8.78 -6.95
CA LYS A 109 -22.42 -7.90 -7.13
C LYS A 109 -21.98 -7.25 -5.80
N ALA A 110 -22.95 -6.78 -5.01
CA ALA A 110 -22.68 -6.17 -3.71
C ALA A 110 -22.08 -7.18 -2.72
N ASP A 111 -22.57 -8.42 -2.71
CA ASP A 111 -22.03 -9.51 -1.88
C ASP A 111 -20.58 -9.86 -2.27
N ASN A 112 -20.32 -9.98 -3.56
CA ASN A 112 -18.95 -10.19 -4.05
C ASN A 112 -18.02 -9.01 -3.71
N ALA A 113 -18.50 -7.77 -3.83
CA ALA A 113 -17.73 -6.58 -3.48
C ALA A 113 -17.38 -6.55 -1.98
N LEU A 114 -18.33 -6.92 -1.11
CA LEU A 114 -18.10 -7.03 0.34
C LEU A 114 -17.01 -8.09 0.64
N ARG A 115 -17.10 -9.26 0.02
CA ARG A 115 -16.12 -10.33 0.20
C ARG A 115 -14.72 -9.90 -0.25
N LEU A 116 -14.61 -9.26 -1.43
CA LEU A 116 -13.35 -8.78 -1.96
C LEU A 116 -12.75 -7.66 -1.08
N ALA A 117 -13.57 -6.74 -0.57
CA ALA A 117 -13.13 -5.70 0.35
C ALA A 117 -12.61 -6.29 1.66
N GLY A 118 -13.26 -7.32 2.20
CA GLY A 118 -12.77 -8.07 3.37
C GLY A 118 -11.42 -8.74 3.11
N MET A 119 -11.26 -9.41 1.98
CA MET A 119 -9.98 -10.01 1.58
C MET A 119 -8.87 -8.97 1.44
N ASN A 120 -9.19 -7.80 0.87
CA ASN A 120 -8.24 -6.71 0.73
C ASN A 120 -7.77 -6.16 2.09
N LEU A 121 -8.68 -5.99 3.05
CA LEU A 121 -8.32 -5.60 4.40
C LEU A 121 -7.46 -6.69 5.08
N CYS A 122 -7.83 -7.98 4.96
CA CYS A 122 -7.02 -9.09 5.47
C CYS A 122 -5.58 -9.05 4.94
N HIS A 123 -5.41 -8.71 3.65
CA HIS A 123 -4.10 -8.58 3.03
C HIS A 123 -3.24 -7.52 3.72
N TYR A 124 -3.78 -6.31 3.96
CA TYR A 124 -3.02 -5.23 4.62
C TYR A 124 -2.71 -5.50 6.09
N ILE A 125 -3.60 -6.18 6.81
CA ILE A 125 -3.37 -6.52 8.24
C ILE A 125 -2.62 -7.85 8.44
N GLY A 126 -2.22 -8.54 7.35
CA GLY A 126 -1.46 -9.79 7.41
C GLY A 126 -2.27 -10.99 7.91
N ARG A 127 -3.61 -10.97 7.78
CA ARG A 127 -4.47 -12.11 8.14
C ARG A 127 -4.73 -13.03 6.93
N PRO A 128 -5.06 -14.31 7.15
CA PRO A 128 -5.50 -15.18 6.07
C PRO A 128 -6.70 -14.56 5.32
N LEU A 129 -6.70 -14.62 3.98
CA LEU A 129 -7.73 -14.01 3.14
C LEU A 129 -9.14 -14.60 3.36
N THR A 130 -9.22 -15.79 3.97
CA THR A 130 -10.46 -16.47 4.34
C THR A 130 -10.97 -16.10 5.74
N ALA A 131 -10.21 -15.31 6.51
CA ALA A 131 -10.63 -14.88 7.82
C ALA A 131 -11.82 -13.93 7.69
N GLY A 132 -12.95 -14.29 8.28
CA GLY A 132 -14.10 -13.40 8.41
C GLY A 132 -13.69 -12.19 9.27
N ILE A 133 -13.92 -10.98 8.77
CA ILE A 133 -13.75 -9.76 9.55
C ILE A 133 -15.14 -9.25 9.88
N ASP A 134 -15.45 -9.24 11.16
CA ASP A 134 -16.63 -8.53 11.68
C ASP A 134 -16.21 -7.09 12.02
N ILE A 135 -16.92 -6.13 11.44
CA ILE A 135 -16.65 -4.70 11.64
C ILE A 135 -17.77 -4.13 12.50
N SER A 136 -17.38 -3.35 13.50
CA SER A 136 -18.30 -2.44 14.18
C SER A 136 -18.93 -1.48 13.16
N ASP A 137 -20.24 -1.34 13.20
CA ASP A 137 -21.00 -0.50 12.24
C ASP A 137 -20.89 1.00 12.55
N GLU A 138 -20.18 1.37 13.62
CA GLU A 138 -20.02 2.75 14.02
C GLU A 138 -18.85 3.39 13.29
N PHE A 139 -19.16 4.30 12.37
CA PHE A 139 -18.18 5.29 11.94
C PHE A 139 -17.90 6.20 13.13
N PRO A 140 -16.64 6.35 13.54
CA PRO A 140 -16.34 7.40 14.50
C PRO A 140 -16.76 8.74 13.90
N GLU A 141 -17.64 9.48 14.57
CA GLU A 141 -17.92 10.85 14.19
C GLU A 141 -16.61 11.63 14.24
N VAL A 142 -16.17 12.05 13.06
CA VAL A 142 -14.95 12.85 12.96
C VAL A 142 -15.34 14.29 13.29
N GLU A 143 -15.41 14.62 14.58
CA GLU A 143 -15.52 16.00 15.08
C GLU A 143 -14.24 16.83 14.86
N GLN A 144 -13.36 16.44 13.98
CA GLN A 144 -12.17 17.21 13.72
C GLN A 144 -12.46 18.32 12.71
N GLU A 145 -12.57 19.56 13.20
CA GLU A 145 -12.26 20.72 12.37
C GLU A 145 -10.88 20.50 11.73
N TRP A 146 -10.87 20.28 10.43
CA TRP A 146 -9.64 20.21 9.64
C TRP A 146 -8.98 21.59 9.66
N LYS A 147 -8.29 21.92 10.76
CA LYS A 147 -7.38 23.06 10.75
C LYS A 147 -6.31 22.73 9.74
N THR A 148 -6.35 23.45 8.62
CA THR A 148 -5.30 23.40 7.60
C THR A 148 -4.01 23.93 8.23
N GLN A 149 -3.36 23.14 9.07
CA GLN A 149 -1.97 23.43 9.44
C GLN A 149 -1.18 23.27 8.17
N VAL A 150 -0.58 24.38 7.72
CA VAL A 150 0.45 24.30 6.68
C VAL A 150 1.53 23.39 7.24
N ALA A 151 1.49 22.12 6.84
CA ALA A 151 2.45 21.13 7.32
C ALA A 151 3.84 21.58 6.87
N ASP A 152 4.75 21.69 7.82
CA ASP A 152 6.15 21.99 7.50
C ASP A 152 6.67 20.86 6.58
N ILE A 153 6.96 21.23 5.34
CA ILE A 153 7.47 20.30 4.32
C ILE A 153 8.76 19.63 4.78
N SER A 154 9.55 20.34 5.61
CA SER A 154 10.81 19.81 6.12
C SER A 154 10.66 18.63 7.08
N ALA A 155 9.48 18.47 7.70
CA ALA A 155 9.15 17.35 8.57
C ALA A 155 8.77 16.06 7.81
N ARG A 156 8.62 16.13 6.48
CA ARG A 156 8.26 14.96 5.67
C ARG A 156 9.47 14.06 5.43
N PRO A 157 9.33 12.73 5.58
CA PRO A 157 10.40 11.78 5.29
C PRO A 157 10.95 11.90 3.87
N GLU A 158 10.09 12.20 2.88
CA GLU A 158 10.49 12.38 1.48
C GLU A 158 11.48 13.53 1.31
N TYR A 159 11.26 14.64 2.02
CA TYR A 159 12.19 15.77 2.01
C TYR A 159 13.56 15.40 2.62
N GLY A 160 13.52 14.64 3.71
CA GLY A 160 14.72 14.07 4.33
C GLY A 160 15.51 13.18 3.38
N ILE A 161 14.83 12.28 2.66
CA ILE A 161 15.43 11.39 1.67
C ILE A 161 16.12 12.17 0.55
N LEU A 162 15.46 13.19 -0.01
CA LEU A 162 16.04 14.03 -1.07
C LEU A 162 17.29 14.75 -0.61
N ASN A 163 17.29 15.32 0.60
CA ASN A 163 18.48 15.96 1.16
C ASN A 163 19.65 14.99 1.37
N LYS A 164 19.36 13.76 1.81
CA LYS A 164 20.39 12.72 1.94
C LYS A 164 20.91 12.25 0.59
N GLN A 165 20.07 12.20 -0.45
CA GLN A 165 20.50 11.91 -1.82
C GLN A 165 21.47 12.99 -2.34
N ILE A 166 21.19 14.27 -2.10
CA ILE A 166 22.10 15.38 -2.45
C ILE A 166 23.44 15.19 -1.73
N ALA A 167 23.41 14.97 -0.42
CA ALA A 167 24.63 14.75 0.37
C ALA A 167 25.41 13.51 -0.10
N MET A 168 24.72 12.45 -0.52
CA MET A 168 25.36 11.25 -1.10
C MET A 168 26.03 11.56 -2.44
N ALA A 169 25.40 12.35 -3.31
CA ALA A 169 25.97 12.78 -4.58
C ALA A 169 27.25 13.62 -4.35
N GLU A 170 27.27 14.48 -3.33
CA GLU A 170 28.48 15.23 -2.94
C GLU A 170 29.63 14.29 -2.50
N GLN A 171 29.32 13.23 -1.74
CA GLN A 171 30.34 12.24 -1.37
C GLN A 171 30.81 11.43 -2.59
N GLN A 172 29.93 11.15 -3.55
CA GLN A 172 30.30 10.49 -4.82
C GLN A 172 31.29 11.35 -5.62
N VAL A 173 31.09 12.66 -5.67
CA VAL A 173 32.08 13.58 -6.29
C VAL A 173 33.43 13.49 -5.59
N LYS A 174 33.47 13.42 -4.24
CA LYS A 174 34.72 13.26 -3.49
C LYS A 174 35.37 11.90 -3.76
N LEU A 175 34.57 10.84 -3.88
CA LEU A 175 35.03 9.52 -4.22
C LEU A 175 35.68 9.50 -5.62
N ASN A 176 35.05 10.11 -6.62
CA ASN A 176 35.59 10.17 -7.98
C ASN A 176 36.89 11.02 -8.01
N ARG A 177 36.92 12.16 -7.29
CA ARG A 177 38.14 12.98 -7.17
C ARG A 177 39.29 12.22 -6.51
N SER A 178 39.01 11.26 -5.61
CA SER A 178 40.05 10.44 -4.96
C SER A 178 40.86 9.60 -5.96
N GLU A 179 40.32 9.34 -7.14
CA GLU A 179 41.01 8.57 -8.19
C GLU A 179 42.12 9.36 -8.85
N LEU A 180 42.07 10.68 -8.75
CA LEU A 180 43.14 11.59 -9.23
C LEU A 180 44.28 11.78 -8.20
N LEU A 181 44.13 11.25 -6.98
CA LEU A 181 45.09 11.39 -5.89
C LEU A 181 45.98 10.16 -5.75
N PRO A 182 47.23 10.30 -5.25
CA PRO A 182 48.10 9.16 -5.05
C PRO A 182 47.53 8.16 -4.05
N ARG A 183 47.85 6.89 -4.26
CA ARG A 183 47.47 5.76 -3.37
C ARG A 183 48.73 5.25 -2.71
N VAL A 184 48.67 5.05 -1.40
CA VAL A 184 49.78 4.50 -0.60
C VAL A 184 49.26 3.30 0.15
N GLY A 185 49.92 2.17 0.03
CA GLY A 185 49.60 0.92 0.71
C GLY A 185 50.87 0.17 1.06
N VAL A 186 50.77 -0.75 2.00
CA VAL A 186 51.80 -1.70 2.36
C VAL A 186 51.31 -3.10 1.94
N LYS A 187 52.19 -3.83 1.22
CA LYS A 187 51.95 -5.18 0.78
C LYS A 187 53.01 -6.10 1.33
N GLY A 188 52.62 -7.16 1.96
CA GLY A 188 53.51 -8.26 2.36
C GLY A 188 53.00 -9.57 1.74
N SER A 189 53.91 -10.35 1.13
CA SER A 189 53.63 -11.70 0.63
C SER A 189 54.62 -12.67 1.20
N TYR A 190 54.13 -13.86 1.50
CA TYR A 190 54.95 -15.01 1.87
C TYR A 190 54.47 -16.17 0.99
N ASP A 191 55.37 -16.65 0.14
CA ASP A 191 55.12 -17.75 -0.76
C ASP A 191 55.98 -18.94 -0.30
N TYR A 192 55.37 -20.12 -0.22
CA TYR A 192 55.99 -21.38 0.15
C TYR A 192 55.78 -22.40 -0.94
#